data_38793cba629ecf05a58e612ffad515af
#
_entry.id   38793cba629ecf05a58e612ffad515af
#
_cell.length_a   1.000
_cell.length_b   1.000
_cell.length_c   1.000
_cell.angle_alpha   90.00
_cell.angle_beta   90.00
_cell.angle_gamma   90.00
#
_symmetry.space_group_name_H-M   'P 1'
#
loop_
_entity.id
_entity.type
_entity.pdbx_description
1 polymer ?
#
loop_
_entity_poly.entity_id
_entity_poly.type
_entity_poly.pdbx_seq_one_letter_code
_entity_poly.pdbx_strand_id
1 'polypeptide(L)'
;MKKVKLGEVLSLKKGKKATVLAEQTTLSQRYIQIDDLRNNNNLKFTESLNMTEALPDDILIAWDGANAGTVGYGLSGAVGSTITVLKKNERYKEKIISDYLGVFLESKSQYLRDHSTGATIPHLNKNILLDLQLELLGIEEQENIICILNTIKRLITKRKFQLDELNLLVKSRFNEMFGDVILNEKEWKVSKWNEILTIRNGKNQKQVEDADGKFPIYGSGGIMGYAKDWIVKKNSVIIGRKGNINKPILVRENFWNVDTAFGLEPVLEKINSEYLFYFCQLYNFEKLNKAVTIPSLTKSDLLNISIPLPPLALQNEFADFVVQVDKSQFACEIAIKVWRNSLKFSII
;
A
#
# COMPACT_ATOMS: atom_id res chain seq x y z
N MET A 1 -14.35 -34.83 9.38
CA MET A 1 -15.11 -33.81 8.63
C MET A 1 -15.28 -34.29 7.20
N LYS A 2 -16.43 -34.04 6.58
CA LYS A 2 -16.70 -34.47 5.20
C LYS A 2 -16.13 -33.44 4.23
N LYS A 3 -15.30 -33.87 3.28
CA LYS A 3 -14.80 -33.00 2.19
C LYS A 3 -15.61 -33.25 0.93
N VAL A 4 -15.87 -32.19 0.17
CA VAL A 4 -16.57 -32.25 -1.12
C VAL A 4 -15.74 -31.56 -2.17
N LYS A 5 -15.70 -32.10 -3.39
CA LYS A 5 -15.04 -31.42 -4.51
C LYS A 5 -15.89 -30.25 -5.01
N LEU A 6 -15.27 -29.14 -5.39
CA LEU A 6 -16.01 -28.00 -5.95
C LEU A 6 -16.78 -28.37 -7.23
N GLY A 7 -16.32 -29.36 -7.97
CA GLY A 7 -17.06 -29.89 -9.15
C GLY A 7 -18.42 -30.51 -8.81
N GLU A 8 -18.61 -30.97 -7.56
CA GLU A 8 -19.91 -31.45 -7.09
C GLU A 8 -20.81 -30.30 -6.61
N VAL A 9 -20.18 -29.20 -6.16
CA VAL A 9 -20.85 -28.05 -5.52
C VAL A 9 -21.27 -27.00 -6.53
N LEU A 10 -20.48 -26.78 -7.59
CA LEU A 10 -20.56 -25.62 -8.46
C LEU A 10 -20.82 -25.99 -9.92
N SER A 11 -21.63 -25.15 -10.56
CA SER A 11 -21.70 -25.00 -12.01
C SER A 11 -21.06 -23.67 -12.43
N LEU A 12 -20.41 -23.64 -13.60
CA LEU A 12 -19.66 -22.50 -14.11
C LEU A 12 -20.38 -21.87 -15.30
N LYS A 13 -20.54 -20.55 -15.28
CA LYS A 13 -21.10 -19.81 -16.41
C LYS A 13 -20.22 -18.60 -16.74
N LYS A 14 -19.61 -18.58 -17.94
CA LYS A 14 -18.74 -17.46 -18.36
C LYS A 14 -19.57 -16.20 -18.60
N GLY A 15 -19.05 -15.06 -18.18
CA GLY A 15 -19.60 -13.75 -18.47
C GLY A 15 -19.50 -13.39 -19.97
N LYS A 16 -20.13 -12.28 -20.35
CA LYS A 16 -20.21 -11.85 -21.76
C LYS A 16 -19.67 -10.43 -21.92
N LYS A 17 -19.11 -10.15 -23.10
CA LYS A 17 -18.71 -8.78 -23.47
C LYS A 17 -19.97 -7.95 -23.71
N ALA A 18 -19.95 -6.71 -23.26
CA ALA A 18 -21.04 -5.76 -23.40
C ALA A 18 -20.53 -4.36 -23.73
N THR A 19 -21.41 -3.50 -24.22
CA THR A 19 -21.15 -2.06 -24.30
C THR A 19 -21.22 -1.47 -22.93
N VAL A 20 -20.17 -0.76 -22.52
CA VAL A 20 -20.05 -0.17 -21.17
C VAL A 20 -20.60 1.24 -21.18
N LEU A 21 -21.44 1.54 -20.20
CA LEU A 21 -21.95 2.87 -19.87
C LEU A 21 -21.33 3.31 -18.54
N ALA A 22 -20.87 4.56 -18.46
CA ALA A 22 -20.35 5.15 -17.23
C ALA A 22 -21.47 5.57 -16.27
N GLU A 23 -22.64 5.90 -16.82
CA GLU A 23 -23.80 6.36 -16.06
C GLU A 23 -24.96 5.38 -16.17
N GLN A 24 -25.76 5.33 -15.13
CA GLN A 24 -26.97 4.50 -15.09
C GLN A 24 -28.10 5.16 -15.88
N THR A 25 -28.74 4.38 -16.75
CA THR A 25 -29.98 4.76 -17.46
C THR A 25 -31.17 3.99 -16.89
N THR A 26 -32.39 4.32 -17.32
CA THR A 26 -33.61 3.61 -16.90
C THR A 26 -33.68 2.16 -17.37
N LEU A 27 -32.94 1.81 -18.43
CA LEU A 27 -32.92 0.48 -19.03
C LEU A 27 -31.63 -0.29 -18.73
N SER A 28 -30.64 0.37 -18.12
CA SER A 28 -29.36 -0.27 -17.87
C SER A 28 -29.36 -1.08 -16.58
N GLN A 29 -28.58 -2.14 -16.61
CA GLN A 29 -28.22 -2.94 -15.43
C GLN A 29 -26.74 -2.75 -15.09
N ARG A 30 -26.37 -3.02 -13.83
CA ARG A 30 -24.95 -3.02 -13.42
C ARG A 30 -24.15 -3.99 -14.29
N TYR A 31 -22.98 -3.55 -14.74
CA TYR A 31 -22.03 -4.38 -15.49
C TYR A 31 -20.75 -4.61 -14.67
N ILE A 32 -20.60 -5.82 -14.15
CA ILE A 32 -19.51 -6.22 -13.27
C ILE A 32 -18.26 -6.53 -14.08
N GLN A 33 -17.17 -5.84 -13.77
CA GLN A 33 -15.83 -6.04 -14.32
C GLN A 33 -14.84 -6.44 -13.21
N ILE A 34 -13.59 -6.74 -13.57
CA ILE A 34 -12.59 -7.26 -12.63
C ILE A 34 -12.36 -6.34 -11.43
N ASP A 35 -12.41 -5.02 -11.63
CA ASP A 35 -12.20 -4.05 -10.55
C ASP A 35 -13.30 -4.15 -9.50
N ASP A 36 -14.55 -4.45 -9.90
CA ASP A 36 -15.69 -4.63 -9.01
C ASP A 36 -15.54 -5.81 -8.04
N LEU A 37 -14.71 -6.82 -8.40
CA LEU A 37 -14.41 -7.93 -7.50
C LEU A 37 -13.58 -7.50 -6.27
N ARG A 38 -12.98 -6.32 -6.31
CA ARG A 38 -12.16 -5.77 -5.23
C ARG A 38 -12.84 -4.65 -4.46
N ASN A 39 -13.57 -3.80 -5.14
CA ASN A 39 -14.30 -2.68 -4.56
C ASN A 39 -15.40 -2.18 -5.50
N ASN A 40 -16.34 -1.43 -4.95
CA ASN A 40 -17.48 -0.88 -5.68
C ASN A 40 -17.34 0.62 -6.00
N ASN A 41 -16.11 1.13 -6.16
CA ASN A 41 -15.88 2.57 -6.27
C ASN A 41 -16.23 3.15 -7.67
N ASN A 42 -16.20 2.32 -8.73
CA ASN A 42 -16.46 2.75 -10.10
C ASN A 42 -17.50 1.84 -10.76
N LEU A 43 -18.77 2.03 -10.42
CA LEU A 43 -19.86 1.26 -11.00
C LEU A 43 -19.97 1.53 -12.50
N LYS A 44 -20.13 0.47 -13.28
CA LYS A 44 -20.39 0.51 -14.72
C LYS A 44 -21.71 -0.15 -15.01
N PHE A 45 -22.31 0.23 -16.13
CA PHE A 45 -23.64 -0.20 -16.53
C PHE A 45 -23.64 -0.70 -17.96
N THR A 46 -24.69 -1.42 -18.34
CA THR A 46 -24.93 -1.87 -19.72
C THR A 46 -26.40 -2.03 -20.01
N GLU A 47 -26.79 -1.76 -21.25
CA GLU A 47 -28.12 -2.07 -21.80
C GLU A 47 -28.07 -3.33 -22.69
N SER A 48 -26.93 -4.00 -22.79
CA SER A 48 -26.80 -5.22 -23.60
C SER A 48 -27.73 -6.31 -23.08
N LEU A 49 -28.44 -6.94 -24.02
CA LEU A 49 -29.39 -8.02 -23.73
C LEU A 49 -28.68 -9.37 -23.60
N ASN A 50 -29.36 -10.36 -23.02
CA ASN A 50 -28.89 -11.76 -22.91
C ASN A 50 -27.54 -11.91 -22.22
N MET A 51 -27.27 -11.08 -21.21
CA MET A 51 -26.07 -11.14 -20.42
C MET A 51 -26.07 -12.39 -19.51
N THR A 52 -24.87 -12.78 -19.07
CA THR A 52 -24.72 -13.69 -17.94
C THR A 52 -24.91 -12.87 -16.66
N GLU A 53 -25.89 -13.24 -15.87
CA GLU A 53 -26.23 -12.53 -14.63
C GLU A 53 -25.67 -13.26 -13.41
N ALA A 54 -25.13 -12.49 -12.48
CA ALA A 54 -24.81 -12.91 -11.13
C ALA A 54 -25.89 -12.47 -10.16
N LEU A 55 -26.25 -13.35 -9.25
CA LEU A 55 -27.08 -13.09 -8.08
C LEU A 55 -26.20 -12.88 -6.84
N PRO A 56 -26.70 -12.27 -5.76
CA PRO A 56 -25.90 -12.06 -4.53
C PRO A 56 -25.29 -13.34 -3.94
N ASP A 57 -25.95 -14.48 -4.15
CA ASP A 57 -25.51 -15.80 -3.70
C ASP A 57 -24.48 -16.48 -4.60
N ASP A 58 -24.18 -15.90 -5.75
CA ASP A 58 -23.18 -16.42 -6.67
C ASP A 58 -21.79 -15.95 -6.28
N ILE A 59 -20.77 -16.76 -6.62
CA ILE A 59 -19.37 -16.37 -6.51
C ILE A 59 -18.86 -15.98 -7.89
N LEU A 60 -18.11 -14.90 -7.97
CA LEU A 60 -17.47 -14.44 -9.18
C LEU A 60 -15.97 -14.68 -9.11
N ILE A 61 -15.36 -15.17 -10.17
CA ILE A 61 -13.93 -15.35 -10.25
C ILE A 61 -13.38 -14.79 -11.56
N ALA A 62 -12.35 -13.94 -11.47
CA ALA A 62 -11.61 -13.49 -12.64
C ALA A 62 -10.93 -14.71 -13.29
N TRP A 63 -11.31 -15.00 -14.55
CA TRP A 63 -10.88 -16.21 -15.25
C TRP A 63 -9.64 -15.97 -16.08
N ASP A 64 -9.55 -14.81 -16.71
CA ASP A 64 -8.54 -14.48 -17.71
C ASP A 64 -7.73 -13.24 -17.31
N GLY A 65 -6.44 -13.20 -17.69
CA GLY A 65 -5.57 -12.04 -17.56
C GLY A 65 -4.76 -11.96 -16.26
N ALA A 66 -4.05 -10.86 -16.05
CA ALA A 66 -3.16 -10.64 -14.90
C ALA A 66 -3.85 -10.74 -13.53
N ASN A 67 -5.17 -10.62 -13.50
CA ASN A 67 -5.99 -10.72 -12.30
C ASN A 67 -6.66 -12.09 -12.12
N ALA A 68 -6.32 -13.09 -12.93
CA ALA A 68 -6.87 -14.43 -12.82
C ALA A 68 -6.81 -14.95 -11.37
N GLY A 69 -7.90 -15.56 -10.90
CA GLY A 69 -8.03 -16.03 -9.52
C GLY A 69 -8.53 -14.98 -8.50
N THR A 70 -8.75 -13.73 -8.91
CA THR A 70 -9.43 -12.75 -8.04
C THR A 70 -10.89 -13.16 -7.85
N VAL A 71 -11.37 -13.20 -6.61
CA VAL A 71 -12.71 -13.66 -6.23
C VAL A 71 -13.54 -12.47 -5.75
N GLY A 72 -14.82 -12.45 -6.10
CA GLY A 72 -15.83 -11.53 -5.56
C GLY A 72 -17.10 -12.28 -5.23
N TYR A 73 -17.84 -11.85 -4.23
CA TYR A 73 -19.12 -12.40 -3.81
C TYR A 73 -20.03 -11.30 -3.22
N GLY A 74 -21.32 -11.59 -3.05
CA GLY A 74 -22.30 -10.56 -2.65
C GLY A 74 -22.57 -9.52 -3.74
N LEU A 75 -22.25 -9.81 -5.00
CA LEU A 75 -22.40 -8.92 -6.14
C LEU A 75 -23.56 -9.37 -7.03
N SER A 76 -24.32 -8.42 -7.59
CA SER A 76 -25.39 -8.72 -8.54
C SER A 76 -25.31 -7.83 -9.77
N GLY A 77 -25.63 -8.41 -10.94
CA GLY A 77 -25.65 -7.71 -12.23
C GLY A 77 -25.11 -8.54 -13.37
N ALA A 78 -25.04 -7.92 -14.56
CA ALA A 78 -24.43 -8.52 -15.75
C ALA A 78 -22.92 -8.68 -15.60
N VAL A 79 -22.37 -9.81 -16.02
CA VAL A 79 -20.96 -10.17 -15.76
C VAL A 79 -20.15 -10.09 -17.03
N GLY A 80 -18.99 -9.41 -16.93
CA GLY A 80 -18.04 -9.23 -18.04
C GLY A 80 -17.32 -10.50 -18.47
N SER A 81 -16.87 -10.56 -19.72
CA SER A 81 -16.33 -11.76 -20.38
C SER A 81 -15.08 -12.35 -19.75
N THR A 82 -14.34 -11.58 -18.95
CA THR A 82 -13.12 -12.04 -18.23
C THR A 82 -13.43 -12.68 -16.89
N ILE A 83 -14.70 -12.72 -16.49
CA ILE A 83 -15.17 -13.27 -15.21
C ILE A 83 -16.05 -14.48 -15.48
N THR A 84 -15.97 -15.46 -14.59
CA THR A 84 -16.87 -16.62 -14.56
C THR A 84 -17.71 -16.57 -13.29
N VAL A 85 -19.02 -16.80 -13.45
CA VAL A 85 -19.98 -16.96 -12.36
C VAL A 85 -19.96 -18.42 -11.93
N LEU A 86 -19.78 -18.64 -10.63
CA LEU A 86 -19.82 -19.94 -9.98
C LEU A 86 -21.13 -20.02 -9.21
N LYS A 87 -22.05 -20.85 -9.70
CA LYS A 87 -23.38 -21.06 -9.11
C LYS A 87 -23.41 -22.35 -8.30
N LYS A 88 -23.90 -22.27 -7.06
CA LYS A 88 -24.12 -23.48 -6.22
C LYS A 88 -25.20 -24.37 -6.84
N ASN A 89 -24.90 -25.67 -6.91
CA ASN A 89 -25.91 -26.66 -7.31
C ASN A 89 -27.00 -26.75 -6.24
N GLU A 90 -28.26 -27.02 -6.61
CA GLU A 90 -29.43 -27.04 -5.74
C GLU A 90 -29.19 -27.80 -4.43
N ARG A 91 -28.54 -28.96 -4.50
CA ARG A 91 -28.24 -29.84 -3.36
C ARG A 91 -27.40 -29.15 -2.28
N TYR A 92 -26.64 -28.09 -2.63
CA TYR A 92 -25.68 -27.42 -1.75
C TYR A 92 -26.10 -25.97 -1.38
N LYS A 93 -27.17 -25.43 -1.94
CA LYS A 93 -27.64 -24.06 -1.68
C LYS A 93 -27.84 -23.78 -0.20
N GLU A 94 -28.48 -24.71 0.52
CA GLU A 94 -28.76 -24.57 1.96
C GLU A 94 -27.65 -25.15 2.86
N LYS A 95 -26.62 -25.75 2.29
CA LYS A 95 -25.53 -26.41 3.03
C LYS A 95 -24.24 -25.62 3.06
N ILE A 96 -24.09 -24.67 2.13
CA ILE A 96 -22.90 -23.86 1.95
C ILE A 96 -23.28 -22.41 1.82
N ILE A 97 -22.83 -21.58 2.77
CA ILE A 97 -22.99 -20.14 2.73
C ILE A 97 -22.07 -19.57 1.66
N SER A 98 -22.54 -18.65 0.84
CA SER A 98 -21.77 -18.06 -0.27
C SER A 98 -20.51 -17.36 0.21
N ASP A 99 -20.58 -16.61 1.30
CA ASP A 99 -19.42 -15.94 1.89
C ASP A 99 -18.36 -16.93 2.36
N TYR A 100 -18.74 -18.08 2.94
CA TYR A 100 -17.82 -19.13 3.33
C TYR A 100 -17.08 -19.72 2.12
N LEU A 101 -17.83 -20.02 1.06
CA LEU A 101 -17.27 -20.48 -0.22
C LEU A 101 -16.37 -19.41 -0.88
N GLY A 102 -16.80 -18.15 -0.84
CA GLY A 102 -16.03 -17.02 -1.35
C GLY A 102 -14.68 -16.87 -0.64
N VAL A 103 -14.70 -16.89 0.68
CA VAL A 103 -13.48 -16.83 1.51
C VAL A 103 -12.57 -18.02 1.26
N PHE A 104 -13.13 -19.24 1.15
CA PHE A 104 -12.35 -20.42 0.76
C PHE A 104 -11.65 -20.23 -0.59
N LEU A 105 -12.37 -19.76 -1.60
CA LEU A 105 -11.78 -19.50 -2.92
C LEU A 105 -10.75 -18.36 -2.91
N GLU A 106 -10.98 -17.30 -2.13
CA GLU A 106 -9.97 -16.25 -1.90
C GLU A 106 -8.66 -16.84 -1.37
N SER A 107 -8.73 -17.81 -0.44
CA SER A 107 -7.54 -18.47 0.12
C SER A 107 -6.77 -19.29 -0.91
N LYS A 108 -7.46 -19.79 -1.91
CA LYS A 108 -6.87 -20.60 -2.99
C LYS A 108 -6.49 -19.75 -4.23
N SER A 109 -6.73 -18.44 -4.22
CA SER A 109 -6.47 -17.55 -5.36
C SER A 109 -5.02 -17.64 -5.88
N GLN A 110 -4.03 -17.66 -4.99
CA GLN A 110 -2.62 -17.77 -5.37
C GLN A 110 -2.34 -19.15 -5.96
N TYR A 111 -2.80 -20.23 -5.34
CA TYR A 111 -2.68 -21.59 -5.85
C TYR A 111 -3.28 -21.73 -7.25
N LEU A 112 -4.49 -21.20 -7.47
CA LEU A 112 -5.15 -21.22 -8.77
C LEU A 112 -4.37 -20.42 -9.83
N ARG A 113 -3.76 -19.30 -9.43
CA ARG A 113 -2.93 -18.48 -10.32
C ARG A 113 -1.64 -19.19 -10.71
N ASP A 114 -0.97 -19.82 -9.76
CA ASP A 114 0.29 -20.55 -9.98
C ASP A 114 0.09 -21.76 -10.90
N HIS A 115 -1.14 -22.30 -10.97
CA HIS A 115 -1.53 -23.41 -11.84
C HIS A 115 -2.36 -22.96 -13.06
N SER A 116 -2.35 -21.66 -13.38
CA SER A 116 -3.00 -21.15 -14.60
C SER A 116 -2.23 -21.56 -15.85
N THR A 117 -2.93 -21.61 -16.99
CA THR A 117 -2.36 -21.91 -18.30
C THR A 117 -2.20 -20.62 -19.12
N GLY A 118 -1.30 -20.62 -20.12
CA GLY A 118 -1.06 -19.46 -20.99
C GLY A 118 0.11 -18.59 -20.56
N ALA A 119 1.18 -18.54 -21.38
CA ALA A 119 2.41 -17.81 -21.08
C ALA A 119 2.24 -16.28 -21.10
N THR A 120 1.38 -15.76 -21.97
CA THR A 120 1.18 -14.31 -22.15
C THR A 120 -0.05 -13.79 -21.40
N ILE A 121 -1.14 -14.55 -21.43
CA ILE A 121 -2.39 -14.22 -20.72
C ILE A 121 -2.75 -15.43 -19.86
N PRO A 122 -2.61 -15.35 -18.54
CA PRO A 122 -3.00 -16.45 -17.66
C PRO A 122 -4.49 -16.75 -17.77
N HIS A 123 -4.83 -18.06 -17.86
CA HIS A 123 -6.20 -18.56 -17.82
C HIS A 123 -6.33 -19.58 -16.70
N LEU A 124 -7.36 -19.48 -15.88
CA LEU A 124 -7.59 -20.45 -14.82
C LEU A 124 -7.87 -21.85 -15.41
N ASN A 125 -7.27 -22.83 -14.78
CA ASN A 125 -7.51 -24.23 -15.15
C ASN A 125 -8.79 -24.74 -14.46
N LYS A 126 -9.82 -25.03 -15.28
CA LYS A 126 -11.13 -25.50 -14.82
C LYS A 126 -11.03 -26.77 -13.96
N ASN A 127 -10.20 -27.72 -14.37
CA ASN A 127 -10.08 -29.00 -13.66
C ASN A 127 -9.46 -28.79 -12.28
N ILE A 128 -8.43 -27.94 -12.17
CA ILE A 128 -7.79 -27.63 -10.89
C ILE A 128 -8.78 -26.92 -9.95
N LEU A 129 -9.57 -25.96 -10.47
CA LEU A 129 -10.62 -25.32 -9.67
C LEU A 129 -11.65 -26.34 -9.15
N LEU A 130 -12.15 -27.21 -10.04
CA LEU A 130 -13.20 -28.19 -9.70
C LEU A 130 -12.71 -29.33 -8.79
N ASP A 131 -11.40 -29.60 -8.80
CA ASP A 131 -10.77 -30.62 -7.92
C ASP A 131 -10.46 -30.10 -6.52
N LEU A 132 -10.57 -28.79 -6.26
CA LEU A 132 -10.41 -28.23 -4.91
C LEU A 132 -11.43 -28.89 -3.96
N GLN A 133 -10.95 -29.22 -2.78
CA GLN A 133 -11.76 -29.86 -1.73
C GLN A 133 -12.16 -28.83 -0.66
N LEU A 134 -13.46 -28.63 -0.52
CA LEU A 134 -14.06 -27.79 0.53
C LEU A 134 -14.49 -28.66 1.71
N GLU A 135 -14.20 -28.26 2.93
CA GLU A 135 -14.76 -28.87 4.13
C GLU A 135 -16.23 -28.48 4.29
N LEU A 136 -17.11 -29.48 4.35
CA LEU A 136 -18.53 -29.26 4.55
C LEU A 136 -18.82 -29.21 6.04
N LEU A 137 -18.67 -28.02 6.61
CA LEU A 137 -18.97 -27.70 8.01
C LEU A 137 -20.48 -27.49 8.21
N GLY A 138 -20.95 -27.54 9.47
CA GLY A 138 -22.29 -27.10 9.83
C GLY A 138 -22.50 -25.60 9.52
N ILE A 139 -23.73 -25.17 9.29
CA ILE A 139 -24.04 -23.77 8.98
C ILE A 139 -23.56 -22.83 10.06
N GLU A 140 -23.79 -23.16 11.32
CA GLU A 140 -23.33 -22.37 12.47
C GLU A 140 -21.80 -22.21 12.51
N GLU A 141 -21.05 -23.27 12.17
CA GLU A 141 -19.58 -23.19 12.09
C GLU A 141 -19.13 -22.30 10.92
N GLN A 142 -19.81 -22.37 9.75
CA GLN A 142 -19.54 -21.50 8.61
C GLN A 142 -19.80 -20.03 8.97
N GLU A 143 -20.93 -19.73 9.63
CA GLU A 143 -21.29 -18.38 10.10
C GLU A 143 -20.25 -17.82 11.07
N ASN A 144 -19.80 -18.65 12.03
CA ASN A 144 -18.75 -18.27 12.98
C ASN A 144 -17.43 -17.93 12.27
N ILE A 145 -17.01 -18.74 11.30
CA ILE A 145 -15.80 -18.47 10.50
C ILE A 145 -15.96 -17.15 9.74
N ILE A 146 -17.07 -16.94 9.06
CA ILE A 146 -17.35 -15.71 8.32
C ILE A 146 -17.32 -14.49 9.25
N CYS A 147 -17.96 -14.59 10.42
CA CYS A 147 -18.02 -13.51 11.41
C CYS A 147 -16.61 -13.12 11.89
N ILE A 148 -15.77 -14.11 12.24
CA ILE A 148 -14.39 -13.88 12.67
C ILE A 148 -13.58 -13.21 11.54
N LEU A 149 -13.64 -13.74 10.32
CA LEU A 149 -12.87 -13.22 9.20
C LEU A 149 -13.30 -11.81 8.81
N ASN A 150 -14.60 -11.52 8.78
CA ASN A 150 -15.11 -10.17 8.51
C ASN A 150 -14.72 -9.20 9.61
N THR A 151 -14.71 -9.65 10.87
CA THR A 151 -14.24 -8.83 11.99
C THR A 151 -12.76 -8.48 11.83
N ILE A 152 -11.90 -9.46 11.48
CA ILE A 152 -10.48 -9.21 11.24
C ILE A 152 -10.27 -8.26 10.04
N LYS A 153 -10.99 -8.46 8.92
CA LYS A 153 -10.93 -7.55 7.75
C LYS A 153 -11.30 -6.12 8.15
N ARG A 154 -12.36 -5.94 8.93
CA ARG A 154 -12.81 -4.64 9.44
C ARG A 154 -11.78 -3.99 10.36
N LEU A 155 -11.18 -4.76 11.26
CA LEU A 155 -10.12 -4.27 12.16
C LEU A 155 -8.87 -3.82 11.40
N ILE A 156 -8.45 -4.56 10.38
CA ILE A 156 -7.33 -4.17 9.50
C ILE A 156 -7.65 -2.84 8.80
N THR A 157 -8.86 -2.68 8.26
CA THR A 157 -9.28 -1.44 7.59
C THR A 157 -9.29 -0.27 8.55
N LYS A 158 -9.82 -0.47 9.78
CA LYS A 158 -9.83 0.57 10.82
C LYS A 158 -8.42 1.00 11.22
N ARG A 159 -7.48 0.05 11.34
CA ARG A 159 -6.07 0.38 11.67
C ARG A 159 -5.35 1.10 10.54
N LYS A 160 -5.64 0.79 9.28
CA LYS A 160 -5.10 1.57 8.14
C LYS A 160 -5.59 3.00 8.17
N PHE A 161 -6.90 3.20 8.35
CA PHE A 161 -7.46 4.54 8.51
C PHE A 161 -6.82 5.30 9.67
N GLN A 162 -6.60 4.64 10.81
CA GLN A 162 -5.92 5.25 11.96
C GLN A 162 -4.47 5.66 11.63
N LEU A 163 -3.73 4.90 10.80
CA LEU A 163 -2.39 5.29 10.34
C LEU A 163 -2.45 6.57 9.49
N ASP A 164 -3.43 6.69 8.59
CA ASP A 164 -3.61 7.89 7.77
C ASP A 164 -3.94 9.12 8.63
N GLU A 165 -4.82 8.97 9.63
CA GLU A 165 -5.16 10.01 10.59
C GLU A 165 -3.94 10.45 11.44
N LEU A 166 -3.10 9.49 11.89
CA LEU A 166 -1.88 9.81 12.63
C LEU A 166 -0.87 10.57 11.77
N ASN A 167 -0.73 10.24 10.49
CA ASN A 167 0.09 11.00 9.55
C ASN A 167 -0.43 12.44 9.35
N LEU A 168 -1.76 12.60 9.25
CA LEU A 168 -2.38 13.91 9.13
C LEU A 168 -2.22 14.73 10.41
N LEU A 169 -2.34 14.09 11.58
CA LEU A 169 -2.16 14.72 12.88
C LEU A 169 -0.77 15.34 13.04
N VAL A 170 0.29 14.62 12.62
CA VAL A 170 1.66 15.17 12.68
C VAL A 170 1.82 16.39 11.79
N LYS A 171 1.28 16.34 10.55
CA LYS A 171 1.32 17.49 9.63
C LYS A 171 0.56 18.69 10.19
N SER A 172 -0.63 18.45 10.77
CA SER A 172 -1.45 19.48 11.39
C SER A 172 -0.72 20.14 12.59
N ARG A 173 -0.11 19.31 13.46
CA ARG A 173 0.67 19.81 14.60
C ARG A 173 1.89 20.60 14.17
N PHE A 174 2.59 20.17 13.12
CA PHE A 174 3.69 20.94 12.54
C PHE A 174 3.24 22.33 12.12
N ASN A 175 2.15 22.42 11.36
CA ASN A 175 1.60 23.68 10.88
C ASN A 175 1.09 24.59 12.03
N GLU A 176 0.42 24.00 13.04
CA GLU A 176 -0.04 24.73 14.23
C GLU A 176 1.15 25.36 14.99
N MET A 177 2.23 24.58 15.20
CA MET A 177 3.39 25.04 15.97
C MET A 177 4.25 26.04 15.21
N PHE A 178 4.46 25.82 13.90
CA PHE A 178 5.45 26.57 13.13
C PHE A 178 4.86 27.47 12.04
N GLY A 179 3.58 27.36 11.71
CA GLY A 179 2.93 28.03 10.58
C GLY A 179 3.41 27.48 9.25
N ASP A 180 3.09 28.14 8.14
CA ASP A 180 3.72 27.85 6.85
C ASP A 180 5.18 28.29 6.88
N VAL A 181 6.08 27.30 7.03
CA VAL A 181 7.53 27.55 7.10
C VAL A 181 8.14 27.93 5.74
N ILE A 182 7.43 27.76 4.62
CA ILE A 182 7.90 28.20 3.31
C ILE A 182 7.63 29.69 3.12
N LEU A 183 6.50 30.17 3.62
CA LEU A 183 6.14 31.59 3.63
C LEU A 183 6.64 32.32 4.88
N ASN A 184 7.10 31.59 5.90
CA ASN A 184 7.50 32.10 7.21
C ASN A 184 6.41 32.94 7.88
N GLU A 185 5.17 32.44 7.91
CA GLU A 185 3.99 33.16 8.45
C GLU A 185 4.16 33.66 9.89
N LYS A 186 4.95 32.94 10.70
CA LYS A 186 5.21 33.31 12.11
C LYS A 186 6.44 34.20 12.29
N GLU A 187 7.04 34.68 11.21
CA GLU A 187 8.18 35.61 11.21
C GLU A 187 9.39 35.10 12.02
N TRP A 188 9.63 33.77 11.99
CA TRP A 188 10.79 33.17 12.66
C TRP A 188 12.10 33.73 12.09
N LYS A 189 13.14 33.82 12.93
CA LYS A 189 14.48 34.16 12.47
C LYS A 189 14.92 33.16 11.38
N VAL A 190 15.49 33.67 10.31
CA VAL A 190 15.93 32.86 9.16
C VAL A 190 17.43 32.60 9.26
N SER A 191 17.85 31.36 8.98
CA SER A 191 19.26 30.97 8.81
C SER A 191 19.47 30.29 7.48
N LYS A 192 20.69 30.33 6.97
CA LYS A 192 21.08 29.55 5.78
C LYS A 192 21.52 28.14 6.19
N TRP A 193 21.33 27.16 5.29
CA TRP A 193 21.72 25.78 5.53
C TRP A 193 23.20 25.60 5.86
N ASN A 194 24.09 26.40 5.24
CA ASN A 194 25.51 26.35 5.56
C ASN A 194 25.86 26.74 7.02
N GLU A 195 24.95 27.37 7.74
CA GLU A 195 25.14 27.78 9.15
C GLU A 195 24.63 26.73 10.15
N ILE A 196 23.74 25.83 9.71
CA ILE A 196 22.97 24.96 10.61
C ILE A 196 23.09 23.47 10.29
N LEU A 197 23.70 23.10 9.16
CA LEU A 197 23.90 21.69 8.82
C LEU A 197 25.15 21.47 7.98
N THR A 198 25.61 20.23 7.97
CA THR A 198 26.69 19.75 7.10
C THR A 198 26.10 18.85 6.01
N ILE A 199 26.37 19.17 4.73
CA ILE A 199 25.95 18.31 3.62
C ILE A 199 27.05 17.31 3.29
N ARG A 200 26.76 16.01 3.42
CA ARG A 200 27.64 14.91 3.01
C ARG A 200 27.29 14.45 1.60
N ASN A 201 28.29 14.48 0.73
CA ASN A 201 28.17 13.83 -0.58
C ASN A 201 28.14 12.32 -0.40
N GLY A 202 27.28 11.64 -1.13
CA GLY A 202 27.32 10.19 -1.20
C GLY A 202 28.57 9.68 -1.95
N LYS A 203 28.91 8.41 -1.70
CA LYS A 203 30.04 7.73 -2.29
C LYS A 203 29.64 6.38 -2.85
N ASN A 204 30.41 5.87 -3.82
CA ASN A 204 30.20 4.53 -4.35
C ASN A 204 30.30 3.48 -3.23
N GLN A 205 29.35 2.58 -3.15
CA GLN A 205 29.21 1.58 -2.08
C GLN A 205 29.96 0.28 -2.33
N LYS A 206 30.45 0.00 -3.54
CA LYS A 206 31.02 -1.31 -3.93
C LYS A 206 32.09 -1.86 -3.00
N GLN A 207 32.87 -1.00 -2.35
CA GLN A 207 33.96 -1.43 -1.45
C GLN A 207 33.50 -1.72 -0.02
N VAL A 208 32.30 -1.20 0.38
CA VAL A 208 31.78 -1.30 1.74
C VAL A 208 30.52 -2.14 1.81
N GLU A 209 29.92 -2.45 0.66
CA GLU A 209 28.68 -3.24 0.56
C GLU A 209 28.93 -4.67 1.07
N ASP A 210 28.06 -5.10 1.99
CA ASP A 210 28.11 -6.40 2.63
C ASP A 210 26.69 -6.82 3.04
N ALA A 211 26.27 -8.03 2.65
CA ALA A 211 24.96 -8.57 3.00
C ALA A 211 24.74 -8.67 4.52
N ASP A 212 25.83 -8.90 5.29
CA ASP A 212 25.82 -8.96 6.76
C ASP A 212 26.22 -7.63 7.41
N GLY A 213 26.30 -6.55 6.62
CA GLY A 213 26.64 -5.21 7.07
C GLY A 213 25.65 -4.65 8.09
N LYS A 214 26.15 -3.82 9.01
CA LYS A 214 25.34 -3.24 10.10
C LYS A 214 24.69 -1.91 9.72
N PHE A 215 25.20 -1.23 8.69
CA PHE A 215 24.76 0.11 8.33
C PHE A 215 24.00 0.09 7.00
N PRO A 216 22.76 0.65 6.94
CA PRO A 216 22.02 0.66 5.70
C PRO A 216 22.69 1.57 4.65
N ILE A 217 22.59 1.16 3.40
CA ILE A 217 23.01 1.93 2.23
C ILE A 217 21.76 2.58 1.63
N TYR A 218 21.76 3.90 1.53
CA TYR A 218 20.66 4.66 0.97
C TYR A 218 20.99 5.28 -0.39
N GLY A 219 20.07 5.12 -1.33
CA GLY A 219 19.98 5.94 -2.53
C GLY A 219 18.86 6.98 -2.40
N SER A 220 18.59 7.73 -3.48
CA SER A 220 17.47 8.70 -3.53
C SER A 220 16.07 8.05 -3.44
N GLY A 221 15.96 6.74 -3.58
CA GLY A 221 14.71 5.98 -3.52
C GLY A 221 14.51 5.18 -2.23
N GLY A 222 15.49 5.16 -1.32
CA GLY A 222 15.44 4.37 -0.08
C GLY A 222 16.62 3.44 0.10
N ILE A 223 16.46 2.39 0.93
CA ILE A 223 17.49 1.40 1.22
C ILE A 223 17.79 0.55 -0.03
N MET A 224 19.09 0.38 -0.33
CA MET A 224 19.58 -0.42 -1.45
C MET A 224 20.33 -1.68 -1.01
N GLY A 225 20.82 -1.73 0.23
CA GLY A 225 21.60 -2.81 0.80
C GLY A 225 22.17 -2.41 2.16
N TYR A 226 23.20 -3.12 2.59
CA TYR A 226 23.89 -2.86 3.85
C TYR A 226 25.41 -2.73 3.63
N ALA A 227 26.10 -2.06 4.55
CA ALA A 227 27.52 -1.78 4.51
C ALA A 227 28.20 -2.12 5.84
N LYS A 228 29.53 -2.36 5.77
CA LYS A 228 30.40 -2.53 6.95
C LYS A 228 30.70 -1.21 7.66
N ASP A 229 30.60 -0.09 6.93
CA ASP A 229 30.98 1.24 7.40
C ASP A 229 29.92 2.29 7.02
N TRP A 230 30.02 3.47 7.57
CA TRP A 230 29.09 4.58 7.38
C TRP A 230 29.82 5.90 7.10
N ILE A 231 29.17 6.84 6.45
CA ILE A 231 29.71 8.19 6.16
C ILE A 231 28.80 9.31 6.64
N VAL A 232 27.56 9.01 7.05
CA VAL A 232 26.59 9.98 7.57
C VAL A 232 26.12 9.52 8.95
N LYS A 233 26.08 10.45 9.89
CA LYS A 233 25.65 10.19 11.26
C LYS A 233 24.14 9.95 11.35
N LYS A 234 23.74 9.22 12.38
CA LYS A 234 22.32 9.07 12.76
C LYS A 234 21.63 10.42 12.93
N ASN A 235 20.30 10.40 12.86
CA ASN A 235 19.45 11.58 12.97
C ASN A 235 19.75 12.62 11.88
N SER A 236 19.99 12.14 10.66
CA SER A 236 20.26 12.97 9.48
C SER A 236 19.17 12.75 8.42
N VAL A 237 18.97 13.75 7.58
CA VAL A 237 17.98 13.71 6.51
C VAL A 237 18.68 13.41 5.19
N ILE A 238 18.16 12.46 4.43
CA ILE A 238 18.57 12.20 3.05
C ILE A 238 17.68 12.99 2.10
N ILE A 239 18.30 13.62 1.11
CA ILE A 239 17.60 14.14 -0.08
C ILE A 239 18.26 13.60 -1.33
N GLY A 240 17.47 13.41 -2.40
CA GLY A 240 18.00 12.99 -3.69
C GLY A 240 18.91 14.07 -4.29
N ARG A 241 20.09 13.66 -4.74
CA ARG A 241 20.95 14.48 -5.60
C ARG A 241 20.51 14.36 -7.07
N LYS A 242 20.03 13.16 -7.47
CA LYS A 242 19.52 12.85 -8.80
C LYS A 242 18.25 12.00 -8.68
N GLY A 243 17.27 12.22 -9.54
CA GLY A 243 16.01 11.48 -9.60
C GLY A 243 15.00 11.94 -8.56
N ASN A 244 14.82 11.20 -7.46
CA ASN A 244 13.82 11.51 -6.43
C ASN A 244 14.25 12.66 -5.49
N ILE A 245 14.32 13.89 -6.01
CA ILE A 245 14.82 15.06 -5.24
C ILE A 245 13.83 15.59 -4.19
N ASN A 246 12.53 15.36 -4.35
CA ASN A 246 11.46 15.83 -3.44
C ASN A 246 10.94 14.74 -2.47
N LYS A 247 11.73 13.71 -2.20
CA LYS A 247 11.37 12.64 -1.25
C LYS A 247 12.42 12.52 -0.15
N PRO A 248 12.42 13.43 0.85
CA PRO A 248 13.35 13.34 1.95
C PRO A 248 13.10 12.09 2.80
N ILE A 249 14.16 11.55 3.39
CA ILE A 249 14.11 10.39 4.30
C ILE A 249 14.87 10.75 5.57
N LEU A 250 14.23 10.65 6.73
CA LEU A 250 14.90 10.79 8.02
C LEU A 250 15.47 9.42 8.44
N VAL A 251 16.78 9.38 8.71
CA VAL A 251 17.49 8.16 9.12
C VAL A 251 17.99 8.29 10.54
N ARG A 252 17.54 7.39 11.42
CA ARG A 252 17.80 7.44 12.87
C ARG A 252 19.02 6.62 13.32
N GLU A 253 19.70 6.01 12.38
CA GLU A 253 20.95 5.25 12.59
C GLU A 253 22.08 5.79 11.69
N ASN A 254 23.32 5.40 11.94
CA ASN A 254 24.42 5.74 11.04
C ASN A 254 24.25 5.00 9.72
N PHE A 255 24.58 5.62 8.59
CA PHE A 255 24.33 5.05 7.29
C PHE A 255 25.36 5.46 6.23
N TRP A 256 25.36 4.73 5.13
CA TRP A 256 26.05 5.07 3.91
C TRP A 256 25.07 5.63 2.88
N ASN A 257 25.37 6.76 2.24
CA ASN A 257 24.59 7.23 1.09
C ASN A 257 25.41 7.13 -0.20
N VAL A 258 24.75 6.68 -1.27
CA VAL A 258 25.38 6.58 -2.59
C VAL A 258 25.41 7.95 -3.29
N ASP A 259 26.16 8.05 -4.39
CA ASP A 259 26.42 9.28 -5.14
C ASP A 259 25.16 9.97 -5.71
N THR A 260 24.01 9.29 -5.74
CA THR A 260 22.71 9.86 -6.12
C THR A 260 21.95 10.53 -4.97
N ALA A 261 22.53 10.61 -3.78
CA ALA A 261 21.91 11.19 -2.59
C ALA A 261 22.87 12.08 -1.80
N PHE A 262 22.30 13.08 -1.11
CA PHE A 262 22.99 13.89 -0.10
C PHE A 262 22.51 13.49 1.29
N GLY A 263 23.43 13.43 2.25
CA GLY A 263 23.13 13.34 3.68
C GLY A 263 23.20 14.71 4.32
N LEU A 264 22.14 15.14 4.96
CA LEU A 264 22.04 16.41 5.69
C LEU A 264 22.22 16.14 7.17
N GLU A 265 23.43 16.41 7.70
CA GLU A 265 23.73 16.28 9.14
C GLU A 265 23.41 17.61 9.85
N PRO A 266 22.35 17.67 10.68
CA PRO A 266 22.00 18.90 11.42
C PRO A 266 23.02 19.21 12.52
N VAL A 267 23.27 20.48 12.77
CA VAL A 267 23.92 20.97 14.00
C VAL A 267 22.87 20.98 15.07
N LEU A 268 22.82 19.94 15.92
CA LEU A 268 21.70 19.68 16.85
C LEU A 268 21.50 20.78 17.90
N GLU A 269 22.52 21.59 18.16
CA GLU A 269 22.42 22.77 19.02
C GLU A 269 21.65 23.94 18.37
N LYS A 270 21.38 23.85 17.07
CA LYS A 270 20.68 24.89 16.29
C LYS A 270 19.38 24.41 15.69
N ILE A 271 19.35 23.18 15.16
CA ILE A 271 18.19 22.64 14.45
C ILE A 271 17.96 21.17 14.80
N ASN A 272 16.70 20.84 15.11
CA ASN A 272 16.27 19.46 15.36
C ASN A 272 16.09 18.71 14.02
N SER A 273 16.42 17.42 14.01
CA SER A 273 16.33 16.55 12.82
C SER A 273 14.89 16.37 12.31
N GLU A 274 13.89 16.29 13.22
CA GLU A 274 12.48 16.17 12.86
C GLU A 274 12.01 17.46 12.17
N TYR A 275 12.33 18.62 12.75
CA TYR A 275 11.97 19.90 12.15
C TYR A 275 12.59 20.04 10.75
N LEU A 276 13.89 19.74 10.60
CA LEU A 276 14.58 19.75 9.31
C LEU A 276 13.89 18.80 8.30
N PHE A 277 13.53 17.60 8.73
CA PHE A 277 12.87 16.62 7.87
C PHE A 277 11.51 17.12 7.37
N TYR A 278 10.66 17.65 8.26
CA TYR A 278 9.35 18.18 7.89
C TYR A 278 9.47 19.45 7.01
N PHE A 279 10.45 20.31 7.26
CA PHE A 279 10.77 21.40 6.34
C PHE A 279 11.12 20.85 4.94
N CYS A 280 11.99 19.85 4.86
CA CYS A 280 12.37 19.22 3.59
C CYS A 280 11.19 18.57 2.86
N GLN A 281 10.18 18.05 3.56
CA GLN A 281 8.94 17.52 2.96
C GLN A 281 8.07 18.61 2.31
N LEU A 282 8.11 19.82 2.85
CA LEU A 282 7.33 20.96 2.35
C LEU A 282 8.08 21.77 1.28
N TYR A 283 9.42 21.74 1.32
CA TYR A 283 10.23 22.50 0.39
C TYR A 283 10.25 21.86 -1.00
N ASN A 284 9.91 22.64 -2.02
CA ASN A 284 9.97 22.19 -3.40
C ASN A 284 11.38 22.37 -3.99
N PHE A 285 12.15 21.28 -3.99
CA PHE A 285 13.52 21.26 -4.53
C PHE A 285 13.58 21.38 -6.05
N GLU A 286 12.47 21.19 -6.79
CA GLU A 286 12.44 21.43 -8.24
C GLU A 286 12.81 22.90 -8.61
N LYS A 287 12.60 23.84 -7.70
CA LYS A 287 13.02 25.23 -7.88
C LYS A 287 14.54 25.39 -8.07
N LEU A 288 15.31 24.41 -7.61
CA LEU A 288 16.78 24.36 -7.71
C LEU A 288 17.27 23.48 -8.86
N ASN A 289 16.36 22.75 -9.51
CA ASN A 289 16.71 21.84 -10.60
C ASN A 289 17.07 22.62 -11.86
N LYS A 290 18.26 22.35 -12.40
CA LYS A 290 18.76 22.94 -13.67
C LYS A 290 18.85 21.91 -14.79
N ALA A 291 18.52 20.64 -14.53
CA ALA A 291 18.62 19.56 -15.50
C ALA A 291 17.30 19.36 -16.25
N VAL A 292 17.41 19.03 -17.54
CA VAL A 292 16.24 18.86 -18.42
C VAL A 292 15.66 17.44 -18.35
N THR A 293 16.52 16.41 -18.24
CA THR A 293 16.08 15.00 -18.35
C THR A 293 15.90 14.32 -17.01
N ILE A 294 16.88 14.43 -16.12
CA ILE A 294 16.81 13.82 -14.77
C ILE A 294 17.00 14.93 -13.75
N PRO A 295 16.03 15.18 -12.85
CA PRO A 295 16.19 16.21 -11.81
C PRO A 295 17.51 16.04 -11.05
N SER A 296 18.23 17.14 -10.86
CA SER A 296 19.56 17.14 -10.26
C SER A 296 19.80 18.38 -9.41
N LEU A 297 20.34 18.18 -8.20
CA LEU A 297 20.67 19.22 -7.24
C LEU A 297 22.18 19.36 -7.08
N THR A 298 22.66 20.56 -6.78
CA THR A 298 24.04 20.81 -6.40
C THR A 298 24.17 21.13 -4.92
N LYS A 299 25.30 20.76 -4.32
CA LYS A 299 25.57 21.10 -2.90
C LYS A 299 25.60 22.60 -2.66
N SER A 300 26.12 23.39 -3.62
CA SER A 300 26.20 24.84 -3.50
C SER A 300 24.80 25.50 -3.47
N ASP A 301 23.89 25.03 -4.32
CA ASP A 301 22.51 25.55 -4.34
C ASP A 301 21.80 25.21 -3.00
N LEU A 302 21.98 23.98 -2.49
CA LEU A 302 21.39 23.57 -1.21
C LEU A 302 21.91 24.39 -0.01
N LEU A 303 23.21 24.68 0.04
CA LEU A 303 23.81 25.46 1.13
C LEU A 303 23.28 26.90 1.22
N ASN A 304 22.69 27.39 0.13
CA ASN A 304 22.07 28.73 0.07
C ASN A 304 20.58 28.74 0.44
N ILE A 305 19.95 27.59 0.67
CA ILE A 305 18.56 27.53 1.12
C ILE A 305 18.45 28.27 2.46
N SER A 306 17.45 29.14 2.55
CA SER A 306 17.05 29.79 3.78
C SER A 306 15.92 29.01 4.44
N ILE A 307 16.02 28.82 5.76
CA ILE A 307 15.03 28.11 6.57
C ILE A 307 14.63 28.98 7.76
N PRO A 308 13.33 29.17 8.04
CA PRO A 308 12.89 29.71 9.33
C PRO A 308 13.37 28.83 10.48
N LEU A 309 13.86 29.41 11.53
CA LEU A 309 14.47 28.71 12.64
C LEU A 309 13.76 29.07 13.96
N PRO A 310 12.66 28.39 14.29
CA PRO A 310 11.97 28.55 15.57
C PRO A 310 12.90 28.23 16.74
N PRO A 311 12.57 28.66 17.97
CA PRO A 311 13.35 28.28 19.16
C PRO A 311 13.56 26.77 19.25
N LEU A 312 14.78 26.32 19.57
CA LEU A 312 15.13 24.90 19.61
C LEU A 312 14.24 24.10 20.59
N ALA A 313 13.82 24.73 21.70
CA ALA A 313 12.89 24.12 22.64
C ALA A 313 11.54 23.75 21.97
N LEU A 314 11.01 24.60 21.11
CA LEU A 314 9.77 24.35 20.38
C LEU A 314 9.96 23.25 19.31
N GLN A 315 11.12 23.22 18.64
CA GLN A 315 11.46 22.14 17.71
C GLN A 315 11.56 20.78 18.42
N ASN A 316 12.13 20.76 19.64
CA ASN A 316 12.24 19.55 20.46
C ASN A 316 10.87 19.10 20.97
N GLU A 317 9.98 20.01 21.38
CA GLU A 317 8.59 19.67 21.74
C GLU A 317 7.86 18.97 20.58
N PHE A 318 8.03 19.47 19.35
CA PHE A 318 7.48 18.82 18.18
C PHE A 318 8.10 17.43 17.95
N ALA A 319 9.41 17.28 18.10
CA ALA A 319 10.07 15.98 17.96
C ALA A 319 9.58 14.95 18.99
N ASP A 320 9.37 15.37 20.24
CA ASP A 320 8.81 14.51 21.28
C ASP A 320 7.37 14.08 20.96
N PHE A 321 6.57 14.98 20.40
CA PHE A 321 5.24 14.64 19.89
C PHE A 321 5.31 13.61 18.75
N VAL A 322 6.19 13.79 17.78
CA VAL A 322 6.40 12.82 16.68
C VAL A 322 6.75 11.44 17.22
N VAL A 323 7.66 11.37 18.21
CA VAL A 323 8.04 10.09 18.86
C VAL A 323 6.83 9.38 19.49
N GLN A 324 5.87 10.10 20.09
CA GLN A 324 4.65 9.49 20.63
C GLN A 324 3.73 8.97 19.52
N VAL A 325 3.61 9.71 18.42
CA VAL A 325 2.81 9.28 17.26
C VAL A 325 3.46 8.07 16.60
N ASP A 326 4.78 8.04 16.39
CA ASP A 326 5.53 6.91 15.81
C ASP A 326 5.28 5.61 16.61
N LYS A 327 5.25 5.67 17.95
CA LYS A 327 4.91 4.50 18.78
C LYS A 327 3.50 3.98 18.48
N SER A 328 2.53 4.88 18.31
CA SER A 328 1.15 4.53 17.99
C SER A 328 1.04 3.94 16.57
N GLN A 329 1.76 4.50 15.60
CA GLN A 329 1.83 3.96 14.24
C GLN A 329 2.44 2.56 14.21
N PHE A 330 3.56 2.35 14.90
CA PHE A 330 4.20 1.05 15.01
C PHE A 330 3.27 -0.01 15.61
N ALA A 331 2.50 0.34 16.66
CA ALA A 331 1.51 -0.56 17.25
C ALA A 331 0.40 -0.93 16.23
N CYS A 332 -0.05 0.02 15.41
CA CYS A 332 -1.02 -0.23 14.35
C CYS A 332 -0.46 -1.16 13.26
N GLU A 333 0.78 -0.95 12.84
CA GLU A 333 1.46 -1.76 11.83
C GLU A 333 1.64 -3.22 12.29
N ILE A 334 2.08 -3.40 13.54
CA ILE A 334 2.19 -4.75 14.15
C ILE A 334 0.83 -5.43 14.16
N ALA A 335 -0.22 -4.75 14.62
CA ALA A 335 -1.58 -5.32 14.66
C ALA A 335 -2.04 -5.74 13.25
N ILE A 336 -1.84 -4.89 12.24
CA ILE A 336 -2.17 -5.21 10.85
C ILE A 336 -1.39 -6.44 10.36
N LYS A 337 -0.09 -6.52 10.66
CA LYS A 337 0.76 -7.66 10.26
C LYS A 337 0.29 -8.96 10.90
N VAL A 338 0.02 -8.96 12.20
CA VAL A 338 -0.49 -10.12 12.95
C VAL A 338 -1.82 -10.59 12.37
N TRP A 339 -2.79 -9.68 12.21
CA TRP A 339 -4.11 -10.05 11.70
C TRP A 339 -4.09 -10.51 10.24
N ARG A 340 -3.24 -9.94 9.38
CA ARG A 340 -3.03 -10.46 8.01
C ARG A 340 -2.47 -11.88 8.00
N ASN A 341 -1.58 -12.20 8.93
CA ASN A 341 -1.07 -13.56 9.05
C ASN A 341 -2.16 -14.51 9.56
N SER A 342 -2.96 -14.11 10.55
CA SER A 342 -4.09 -14.91 11.03
C SER A 342 -5.08 -15.23 9.91
N LEU A 343 -5.38 -14.28 9.02
CA LEU A 343 -6.22 -14.53 7.84
C LEU A 343 -5.67 -15.62 6.91
N LYS A 344 -4.34 -15.76 6.80
CA LYS A 344 -3.72 -16.80 5.95
C LYS A 344 -3.83 -18.20 6.56
N PHE A 345 -3.81 -18.31 7.89
CA PHE A 345 -3.83 -19.61 8.59
C PHE A 345 -5.24 -20.10 8.92
N SER A 346 -6.24 -19.23 8.99
CA SER A 346 -7.61 -19.61 9.36
C SER A 346 -8.42 -20.27 8.24
N ILE A 347 -7.83 -20.50 7.07
CA ILE A 347 -8.54 -20.97 5.85
C ILE A 347 -7.87 -22.20 5.22
N ILE A 348 -6.92 -22.84 5.93
CA ILE A 348 -6.25 -24.08 5.46
C ILE A 348 -7.05 -25.31 5.83
#